data_3721ba627d0b725f3f59addb46346688
#
_entry.id   3721ba627d0b725f3f59addb46346688
#
_cell.length_a   1.000
_cell.length_b   1.000
_cell.length_c   1.000
_cell.angle_alpha   90.00
_cell.angle_beta   90.00
_cell.angle_gamma   90.00
#
_symmetry.space_group_name_H-M   'P 1'
#
loop_
_entity.id
_entity.type
_entity.pdbx_description
1 polymer ?
#
loop_
_entity_poly.entity_id
_entity_poly.type
_entity_poly.pdbx_seq_one_letter_code
_entity_poly.pdbx_strand_id
1 'polypeptide(L)'
;MAATSGAKTWGGKEVYNESGSLYTKISGAGGTAFLSTATYNSCDGVKWMWRIDGVSGWFREGGYMSNTEQEAFNKGIAYCKEQGYEIISK
;
A
#
# COMPACT_ATOMS: atom_id res chain seq x y z
N MET A 1 -17.07 0.56 -5.72
CA MET A 1 -16.77 0.56 -5.60
C MET A 1 -16.47 0.67 -5.47
N ALA A 2 -16.28 0.50 -5.45
CA ALA A 2 -15.95 0.48 -5.42
C ALA A 2 -15.43 0.68 -5.13
N ALA A 3 -15.31 0.48 -5.11
CA ALA A 3 -14.82 0.58 -4.98
C ALA A 3 -14.24 0.73 -4.97
N THR A 4 -14.40 0.94 -5.33
CA THR A 4 -13.69 0.91 -5.42
C THR A 4 -13.08 0.71 -5.02
N SER A 5 -13.83 0.26 -5.76
CA SER A 5 -12.96 -0.34 -5.39
C SER A 5 -12.10 -0.11 -4.32
N GLY A 6 -11.47 -0.49 -3.93
CA GLY A 6 -10.65 -0.19 -2.83
C GLY A 6 -10.70 1.22 -2.31
N ALA A 7 -11.45 2.02 -2.94
CA ALA A 7 -11.55 3.39 -2.49
C ALA A 7 -12.23 3.41 -1.14
N LYS A 8 -11.67 4.18 -0.24
CA LYS A 8 -12.22 4.35 1.08
C LYS A 8 -12.51 5.80 1.31
N THR A 9 -13.41 6.06 2.24
CA THR A 9 -13.65 7.42 2.64
C THR A 9 -13.00 7.65 3.98
N TRP A 10 -12.51 8.86 4.14
CA TRP A 10 -11.85 9.26 5.36
C TRP A 10 -12.38 10.64 5.67
N GLY A 11 -13.18 10.74 6.71
CA GLY A 11 -13.80 12.02 7.01
C GLY A 11 -14.68 12.49 5.86
N GLY A 12 -15.30 11.55 5.15
CA GLY A 12 -16.18 11.89 4.06
C GLY A 12 -15.47 12.07 2.73
N LYS A 13 -14.17 11.83 2.68
CA LYS A 13 -13.42 11.99 1.45
C LYS A 13 -12.87 10.66 1.00
N GLU A 14 -12.76 10.53 -0.30
CA GLU A 14 -12.12 9.36 -0.89
C GLU A 14 -10.64 9.41 -0.60
N VAL A 15 -10.11 8.34 -0.01
CA VAL A 15 -8.70 8.29 0.33
C VAL A 15 -7.88 7.72 -0.81
N TYR A 16 -8.38 6.64 -1.42
CA TYR A 16 -7.66 6.00 -2.51
C TYR A 16 -8.36 6.26 -3.81
N ASN A 17 -7.58 6.56 -4.85
CA ASN A 17 -8.13 6.77 -6.18
C ASN A 17 -8.06 5.50 -7.02
N GLU A 18 -6.89 4.88 -7.07
CA GLU A 18 -6.72 3.67 -7.84
C GLU A 18 -5.53 2.90 -7.32
N SER A 19 -5.53 1.61 -7.60
CA SER A 19 -4.44 0.74 -7.21
C SER A 19 -3.35 0.77 -8.27
N GLY A 20 -2.11 0.57 -7.82
CA GLY A 20 -1.01 0.44 -8.74
C GLY A 20 -0.90 -0.97 -9.26
N SER A 21 0.10 -1.19 -10.11
CA SER A 21 0.34 -2.49 -10.72
C SER A 21 1.46 -3.27 -10.04
N LEU A 22 2.28 -2.60 -9.25
CA LEU A 22 3.37 -3.28 -8.54
C LEU A 22 2.84 -3.92 -7.28
N TYR A 23 3.22 -5.17 -7.05
CA TYR A 23 2.86 -5.83 -5.81
C TYR A 23 3.76 -7.03 -5.59
N THR A 24 3.83 -7.48 -4.34
CA THR A 24 4.56 -8.68 -4.01
C THR A 24 3.95 -9.32 -2.76
N LYS A 25 4.19 -10.60 -2.64
CA LYS A 25 3.72 -11.36 -1.48
C LYS A 25 4.79 -11.28 -0.40
N ILE A 26 4.37 -11.14 0.82
CA ILE A 26 5.29 -11.10 1.96
C ILE A 26 4.76 -11.98 3.07
N SER A 27 5.65 -12.33 3.98
CA SER A 27 5.29 -13.03 5.19
C SER A 27 5.74 -12.15 6.36
N GLY A 28 4.79 -11.69 7.14
CA GLY A 28 5.07 -10.77 8.23
C GLY A 28 4.54 -11.28 9.56
N ALA A 29 4.43 -10.38 10.50
CA ALA A 29 4.01 -10.73 11.85
C ALA A 29 2.62 -11.34 11.89
N GLY A 30 1.77 -10.95 10.95
CA GLY A 30 0.41 -11.49 10.90
C GLY A 30 0.23 -12.61 9.92
N GLY A 31 1.32 -13.20 9.41
CA GLY A 31 1.24 -14.25 8.41
C GLY A 31 1.41 -13.71 7.02
N THR A 32 0.76 -14.36 6.06
CA THR A 32 0.87 -13.96 4.66
C THR A 32 0.17 -12.63 4.41
N ALA A 33 0.79 -11.80 3.61
CA ALA A 33 0.23 -10.51 3.25
C ALA A 33 0.71 -10.11 1.86
N PHE A 34 0.14 -9.04 1.35
CA PHE A 34 0.51 -8.53 0.02
C PHE A 34 0.83 -7.04 0.14
N LEU A 35 2.02 -6.70 -0.36
CA LEU A 35 2.44 -5.30 -0.46
C LEU A 35 2.02 -4.80 -1.83
N SER A 36 1.34 -3.68 -1.86
CA SER A 36 0.89 -3.08 -3.11
C SER A 36 0.97 -1.56 -3.00
N THR A 37 0.58 -0.88 -4.06
CA THR A 37 0.62 0.57 -4.12
C THR A 37 -0.75 1.10 -4.50
N ALA A 38 -0.96 2.38 -4.20
CA ALA A 38 -2.20 3.04 -4.55
C ALA A 38 -1.95 4.53 -4.63
N THR A 39 -2.84 5.23 -5.30
CA THR A 39 -2.79 6.69 -5.33
C THR A 39 -3.81 7.24 -4.36
N TYR A 40 -3.57 8.46 -3.93
CA TYR A 40 -4.50 9.15 -3.06
C TYR A 40 -4.40 10.65 -3.33
N ASN A 41 -5.42 11.38 -2.93
CA ASN A 41 -5.43 12.83 -3.09
C ASN A 41 -4.81 13.46 -1.86
N SER A 42 -3.78 14.26 -2.10
CA SER A 42 -3.14 15.00 -1.02
C SER A 42 -3.34 16.48 -1.29
N CYS A 43 -2.89 17.32 -0.35
CA CYS A 43 -2.99 18.74 -0.56
C CYS A 43 -2.06 19.22 -1.67
N ASP A 44 -1.10 18.40 -2.05
CA ASP A 44 -0.18 18.69 -3.14
C ASP A 44 -0.54 17.94 -4.42
N GLY A 45 -1.77 17.45 -4.50
CA GLY A 45 -2.21 16.72 -5.67
C GLY A 45 -2.19 15.22 -5.45
N VAL A 46 -2.25 14.47 -6.54
CA VAL A 46 -2.28 13.01 -6.45
C VAL A 46 -0.89 12.50 -6.14
N LYS A 47 -0.79 11.65 -5.13
CA LYS A 47 0.48 11.06 -4.72
C LYS A 47 0.32 9.56 -4.59
N TRP A 48 1.44 8.86 -4.46
CA TRP A 48 1.47 7.41 -4.32
C TRP A 48 1.79 7.03 -2.88
N MET A 49 1.37 5.83 -2.52
CA MET A 49 1.64 5.25 -1.21
C MET A 49 1.70 3.74 -1.35
N TRP A 50 2.27 3.06 -0.35
CA TRP A 50 2.24 1.61 -0.30
C TRP A 50 1.24 1.18 0.78
N ARG A 51 0.76 -0.04 0.61
CA ARG A 51 -0.13 -0.62 1.60
C ARG A 51 0.14 -2.12 1.69
N ILE A 52 -0.09 -2.67 2.86
CA ILE A 52 0.08 -4.10 3.11
C ILE A 52 -1.25 -4.61 3.62
N ASP A 53 -1.77 -5.62 2.94
CA ASP A 53 -3.02 -6.25 3.32
C ASP A 53 -2.75 -7.70 3.71
N GLY A 54 -2.96 -8.01 4.97
CA GLY A 54 -2.74 -9.36 5.46
C GLY A 54 -3.93 -10.25 5.21
N VAL A 55 -3.64 -11.51 4.91
CA VAL A 55 -4.70 -12.48 4.68
C VAL A 55 -5.58 -12.62 5.91
N SER A 56 -4.98 -12.49 7.09
CA SER A 56 -5.72 -12.59 8.35
C SER A 56 -6.44 -11.29 8.72
N GLY A 57 -6.26 -10.25 7.93
CA GLY A 57 -6.96 -9.00 8.17
C GLY A 57 -6.11 -7.86 8.71
N TRP A 58 -4.84 -8.10 9.05
CA TRP A 58 -4.02 -7.00 9.52
C TRP A 58 -3.63 -6.10 8.35
N PHE A 59 -3.32 -4.86 8.68
CA PHE A 59 -3.17 -3.84 7.66
C PHE A 59 -2.10 -2.84 8.08
N ARG A 60 -1.32 -2.37 7.11
CA ARG A 60 -0.36 -1.29 7.30
C ARG A 60 -0.33 -0.46 6.04
N GLU A 61 0.04 0.80 6.18
CA GLU A 61 0.22 1.64 5.02
C GLU A 61 1.23 2.72 5.35
N GLY A 62 1.84 3.29 4.31
CA GLY A 62 2.84 4.32 4.48
C GLY A 62 3.38 4.77 3.14
N GLY A 63 4.57 5.38 3.16
CA GLY A 63 5.17 5.87 1.94
C GLY A 63 4.43 7.02 1.33
N TYR A 64 3.71 7.78 2.14
CA TYR A 64 2.90 8.89 1.66
C TYR A 64 3.78 9.94 0.98
N MET A 65 3.16 10.69 0.08
CA MET A 65 3.82 11.76 -0.65
C MET A 65 4.88 11.25 -1.62
N SER A 66 4.81 9.98 -2.01
CA SER A 66 5.66 9.47 -3.07
C SER A 66 5.16 9.98 -4.41
N ASN A 67 6.10 10.32 -5.28
CA ASN A 67 5.74 10.92 -6.54
C ASN A 67 5.46 9.89 -7.64
N THR A 68 5.95 8.67 -7.47
CA THR A 68 5.73 7.61 -8.44
C THR A 68 5.39 6.33 -7.73
N GLU A 69 4.80 5.41 -8.50
CA GLU A 69 4.48 4.10 -7.98
C GLU A 69 5.73 3.36 -7.51
N GLN A 70 6.80 3.44 -8.32
CA GLN A 70 8.03 2.76 -7.98
C GLN A 70 8.62 3.27 -6.68
N GLU A 71 8.55 4.58 -6.46
CA GLU A 71 9.07 5.16 -5.24
C GLU A 71 8.28 4.65 -4.04
N ALA A 72 6.96 4.63 -4.14
CA ALA A 72 6.12 4.15 -3.06
C ALA A 72 6.39 2.68 -2.79
N PHE A 73 6.50 1.88 -3.86
CA PHE A 73 6.75 0.45 -3.71
C PHE A 73 8.09 0.19 -3.03
N ASN A 74 9.12 0.94 -3.44
CA ASN A 74 10.45 0.79 -2.83
C ASN A 74 10.42 1.13 -1.35
N LYS A 75 9.65 2.13 -0.96
CA LYS A 75 9.49 2.46 0.45
C LYS A 75 8.80 1.35 1.20
N GLY A 76 7.84 0.69 0.57
CA GLY A 76 7.18 -0.45 1.18
C GLY A 76 8.11 -1.63 1.37
N ILE A 77 8.95 -1.90 0.37
CA ILE A 77 9.94 -2.95 0.48
C ILE A 77 10.90 -2.66 1.63
N ALA A 78 11.34 -1.41 1.73
CA ALA A 78 12.24 -1.03 2.81
C ALA A 78 11.58 -1.22 4.17
N TYR A 79 10.31 -0.88 4.27
CA TYR A 79 9.58 -1.08 5.51
C TYR A 79 9.53 -2.56 5.88
N CYS A 80 9.26 -3.42 4.91
CA CYS A 80 9.19 -4.85 5.16
C CYS A 80 10.52 -5.39 5.66
N LYS A 81 11.60 -4.94 5.05
CA LYS A 81 12.93 -5.37 5.46
C LYS A 81 13.26 -4.88 6.86
N GLU A 82 12.89 -3.66 7.16
CA GLU A 82 13.13 -3.09 8.47
C GLU A 82 12.38 -3.86 9.55
N GLN A 83 11.18 -4.32 9.23
CA GLN A 83 10.39 -5.08 10.18
C GLN A 83 10.79 -6.55 10.25
N GLY A 84 11.68 -6.98 9.38
CA GLY A 84 12.08 -8.38 9.36
C GLY A 84 11.11 -9.28 8.62
N TYR A 85 10.22 -8.71 7.84
CA TYR A 85 9.29 -9.51 7.05
C TYR A 85 10.01 -10.12 5.86
N GLU A 86 9.58 -11.31 5.48
CA GLU A 86 10.17 -11.98 4.34
C GLU A 86 9.44 -11.61 3.07
N ILE A 87 10.20 -11.25 2.04
CA ILE A 87 9.62 -10.88 0.75
C ILE A 87 9.64 -12.13 -0.11
N ILE A 88 8.46 -12.56 -0.51
CA ILE A 88 8.30 -13.79 -1.26
C ILE A 88 8.01 -13.41 -2.71
N SER A 89 8.98 -13.67 -3.57
CA SER A 89 8.77 -13.44 -4.99
C SER A 89 7.78 -14.45 -5.50
N LYS A 90 6.90 -13.99 -6.34
CA LYS A 90 5.95 -14.92 -6.91
C LYS A 90 6.51 -15.66 -8.10
#